data_26a9f5e28e0e9aaa28bbe375b3ae55f1
#
_entry.id   26a9f5e28e0e9aaa28bbe375b3ae55f1
#
_cell.length_a   1.000
_cell.length_b   1.000
_cell.length_c   1.000
_cell.angle_alpha   90.00
_cell.angle_beta   90.00
_cell.angle_gamma   90.00
#
_symmetry.space_group_name_H-M   'P 1'
#
loop_
_entity.id
_entity.type
_entity.pdbx_description
1 polymer ?
#
loop_
_entity_poly.entity_id
_entity_poly.type
_entity_poly.pdbx_seq_one_letter_code
_entity_poly.pdbx_strand_id
1 'polypeptide(L)'
;MKTTILPLLGALLLPGFALAQDDIPLLRPEERQAVDAQTEEFNQSLIPALATAAKSTVRVWSGKRRLAYGTVIGDGTRVLTKWSELMRTRGALTVESSDGIGIPAQISGVYPDEDLAVLETGGSSLTPVTWADSTPPLGGFLIAPQPDGRPAAFGVVSVLERNLRDTDQAFLGVIGSPDFDGPGVKIAEVAPDSGAAAAGLRAGNVILKVGDRTISGLLELKNSLVGVNPGTTLSLWVRADGTEKKFDVMLGNRPDLPSFSGDRLRQMERMGGAISRVRDSFSSAIQTDMRPNPDQIGGPVVDLKGRVVGITMARADRTRSFVMPSAAVERLLKTPAQDPALAKVRQAEQAPALPVRRMVAPQKMPPGSQQRMRRHLSEMERLMEFMREEMNGLEGGR
;
A
#
# COMPACT_ATOMS: atom_id res chain seq x y z
N MET A 1 43.62 16.73 70.02
CA MET A 1 44.08 15.72 69.08
C MET A 1 43.10 14.58 69.04
N LYS A 2 42.21 14.53 68.06
CA LYS A 2 41.33 13.39 67.77
C LYS A 2 41.26 13.26 66.25
N THR A 3 41.93 12.27 65.76
CA THR A 3 41.98 11.91 64.35
C THR A 3 40.73 11.09 63.99
N THR A 4 39.92 11.61 63.10
CA THR A 4 38.75 10.91 62.59
C THR A 4 39.12 10.28 61.26
N ILE A 5 39.07 8.95 61.17
CA ILE A 5 39.29 8.16 59.98
C ILE A 5 37.96 8.01 59.27
N LEU A 6 37.88 8.46 58.01
CA LEU A 6 36.74 8.33 57.12
C LEU A 6 36.91 7.05 56.27
N PRO A 7 35.98 6.10 56.21
CA PRO A 7 36.10 4.96 55.33
C PRO A 7 35.71 5.35 53.89
N LEU A 8 36.63 5.08 53.00
CA LEU A 8 36.47 5.23 51.56
C LEU A 8 35.60 4.07 51.03
N LEU A 9 34.36 4.40 50.65
CA LEU A 9 33.44 3.45 50.02
C LEU A 9 33.82 3.35 48.52
N GLY A 10 34.51 2.28 48.14
CA GLY A 10 34.83 1.98 46.73
C GLY A 10 33.59 1.54 45.99
N ALA A 11 33.08 2.40 45.11
CA ALA A 11 32.09 2.00 44.13
C ALA A 11 32.75 1.12 43.07
N LEU A 12 32.40 -0.17 43.07
CA LEU A 12 32.74 -1.12 42.04
C LEU A 12 31.95 -0.79 40.77
N LEU A 13 32.53 -0.05 39.85
CA LEU A 13 32.00 0.12 38.48
C LEU A 13 32.20 -1.21 37.73
N LEU A 14 31.15 -1.99 37.65
CA LEU A 14 31.06 -3.09 36.70
C LEU A 14 31.04 -2.48 35.29
N PRO A 15 31.97 -2.84 34.39
CA PRO A 15 31.85 -2.46 33.00
C PRO A 15 30.61 -3.17 32.44
N GLY A 16 29.58 -2.39 32.10
CA GLY A 16 28.49 -2.90 31.30
C GLY A 16 29.05 -3.45 30.01
N PHE A 17 28.95 -4.76 29.83
CA PHE A 17 29.11 -5.38 28.52
C PHE A 17 27.95 -4.82 27.66
N ALA A 18 28.20 -3.72 26.95
CA ALA A 18 27.48 -3.42 25.76
C ALA A 18 27.77 -4.59 24.81
N LEU A 19 26.80 -5.48 24.66
CA LEU A 19 26.76 -6.38 23.51
C LEU A 19 26.68 -5.46 22.29
N ALA A 20 27.82 -5.12 21.72
CA ALA A 20 27.90 -4.64 20.37
C ALA A 20 27.29 -5.78 19.54
N GLN A 21 26.07 -5.55 19.06
CA GLN A 21 25.53 -6.28 17.94
C GLN A 21 26.48 -5.90 16.79
N ASP A 22 27.47 -6.73 16.55
CA ASP A 22 28.31 -6.65 15.37
C ASP A 22 27.35 -6.82 14.18
N ASP A 23 26.95 -5.71 13.59
CA ASP A 23 26.38 -5.69 12.25
C ASP A 23 27.46 -6.27 11.34
N ILE A 24 27.37 -7.58 11.10
CA ILE A 24 28.21 -8.24 10.10
C ILE A 24 27.89 -7.55 8.78
N PRO A 25 28.81 -6.76 8.22
CA PRO A 25 28.53 -6.06 6.97
C PRO A 25 28.27 -7.12 5.91
N LEU A 26 27.03 -7.18 5.38
CA LEU A 26 26.61 -8.11 4.33
C LEU A 26 27.46 -7.99 3.05
N LEU A 27 28.17 -6.86 2.89
CA LEU A 27 29.06 -6.56 1.78
C LEU A 27 30.42 -6.06 2.33
N ARG A 28 31.50 -6.49 1.74
CA ARG A 28 32.84 -5.94 1.99
C ARG A 28 32.87 -4.48 1.53
N PRO A 29 33.78 -3.64 2.09
CA PRO A 29 33.87 -2.25 1.69
C PRO A 29 34.07 -2.05 0.18
N GLU A 30 34.85 -2.89 -0.46
CA GLU A 30 35.12 -2.89 -1.91
C GLU A 30 33.88 -3.25 -2.73
N GLU A 31 33.14 -4.27 -2.28
CA GLU A 31 31.87 -4.69 -2.90
C GLU A 31 30.81 -3.60 -2.77
N ARG A 32 30.75 -2.93 -1.61
CA ARG A 32 29.88 -1.78 -1.39
C ARG A 32 30.19 -0.65 -2.33
N GLN A 33 31.47 -0.30 -2.47
CA GLN A 33 31.92 0.74 -3.37
C GLN A 33 31.59 0.42 -4.84
N ALA A 34 31.74 -0.84 -5.25
CA ALA A 34 31.39 -1.27 -6.61
C ALA A 34 29.85 -1.18 -6.85
N VAL A 35 29.03 -1.60 -5.87
CA VAL A 35 27.58 -1.49 -5.95
C VAL A 35 27.11 -0.04 -5.99
N ASP A 36 27.72 0.85 -5.18
CA ASP A 36 27.40 2.27 -5.14
C ASP A 36 27.77 2.93 -6.49
N ALA A 37 28.91 2.60 -7.07
CA ALA A 37 29.33 3.11 -8.39
C ALA A 37 28.39 2.65 -9.50
N GLN A 38 28.00 1.37 -9.55
CA GLN A 38 27.03 0.86 -10.52
C GLN A 38 25.64 1.50 -10.35
N THR A 39 25.22 1.72 -9.10
CA THR A 39 23.95 2.37 -8.80
C THR A 39 23.95 3.81 -9.29
N GLU A 40 25.05 4.55 -9.11
CA GLU A 40 25.17 5.94 -9.57
C GLU A 40 25.21 6.00 -11.10
N GLU A 41 25.97 5.12 -11.78
CA GLU A 41 25.98 5.02 -13.25
C GLU A 41 24.61 4.73 -13.82
N PHE A 42 23.90 3.79 -13.21
CA PHE A 42 22.52 3.48 -13.59
C PHE A 42 21.60 4.69 -13.39
N ASN A 43 21.65 5.36 -12.24
CA ASN A 43 20.85 6.55 -11.98
C ASN A 43 21.13 7.65 -12.98
N GLN A 44 22.40 7.87 -13.34
CA GLN A 44 22.79 8.87 -14.35
C GLN A 44 22.23 8.53 -15.74
N SER A 45 22.17 7.25 -16.11
CA SER A 45 21.60 6.82 -17.40
C SER A 45 20.10 7.14 -17.52
N LEU A 46 19.39 7.29 -16.40
CA LEU A 46 17.96 7.62 -16.36
C LEU A 46 17.67 9.13 -16.46
N ILE A 47 18.66 10.00 -16.16
CA ILE A 47 18.48 11.47 -16.14
C ILE A 47 17.89 12.03 -17.44
N PRO A 48 18.31 11.61 -18.64
CA PRO A 48 17.73 12.14 -19.88
C PRO A 48 16.22 11.92 -19.99
N ALA A 49 15.72 10.79 -19.53
CA ALA A 49 14.28 10.47 -19.52
C ALA A 49 13.51 11.31 -18.49
N LEU A 50 14.18 11.81 -17.45
CA LEU A 50 13.56 12.57 -16.37
C LEU A 50 13.53 14.08 -16.61
N ALA A 51 14.35 14.59 -17.50
CA ALA A 51 14.64 16.01 -17.64
C ALA A 51 13.40 16.92 -17.82
N THR A 52 12.38 16.45 -18.54
CA THR A 52 11.13 17.19 -18.74
C THR A 52 10.22 17.09 -17.54
N ALA A 53 9.98 15.87 -17.03
CA ALA A 53 9.06 15.63 -15.92
C ALA A 53 9.59 16.19 -14.59
N ALA A 54 10.90 16.28 -14.42
CA ALA A 54 11.52 16.91 -13.25
C ALA A 54 11.10 18.37 -13.08
N LYS A 55 10.95 19.12 -14.18
CA LYS A 55 10.48 20.52 -14.17
C LYS A 55 9.04 20.66 -13.71
N SER A 56 8.23 19.61 -13.92
CA SER A 56 6.84 19.53 -13.48
C SER A 56 6.69 18.87 -12.10
N THR A 57 7.80 18.46 -11.49
CA THR A 57 7.84 17.87 -10.14
C THR A 57 8.22 18.94 -9.14
N VAL A 58 7.45 19.04 -8.07
CA VAL A 58 7.69 20.00 -6.99
C VAL A 58 7.72 19.33 -5.63
N ARG A 59 8.39 19.95 -4.66
CA ARG A 59 8.34 19.55 -3.24
C ARG A 59 7.30 20.38 -2.52
N VAL A 60 6.43 19.72 -1.76
CA VAL A 60 5.43 20.39 -0.94
C VAL A 60 5.91 20.39 0.51
N TRP A 61 6.02 21.57 1.08
CA TRP A 61 6.52 21.81 2.44
C TRP A 61 5.47 22.40 3.37
N SER A 62 5.62 22.14 4.66
CA SER A 62 5.03 22.95 5.72
C SER A 62 6.10 23.31 6.74
N GLY A 63 6.49 24.57 6.75
CA GLY A 63 7.67 25.03 7.46
C GLY A 63 8.93 24.31 6.96
N LYS A 64 9.64 23.60 7.85
CA LYS A 64 10.86 22.84 7.52
C LYS A 64 10.60 21.38 7.15
N ARG A 65 9.35 20.95 7.15
CA ARG A 65 8.98 19.54 6.90
C ARG A 65 8.50 19.37 5.48
N ARG A 66 9.17 18.51 4.71
CA ARG A 66 8.65 18.02 3.44
C ARG A 66 7.47 17.06 3.71
N LEU A 67 6.36 17.31 3.04
CA LEU A 67 5.14 16.53 3.18
C LEU A 67 5.00 15.49 2.08
N ALA A 68 5.17 15.93 0.84
CA ALA A 68 4.97 15.11 -0.35
C ALA A 68 5.70 15.74 -1.55
N TYR A 69 5.73 15.03 -2.66
CA TYR A 69 5.92 15.64 -3.96
C TYR A 69 4.57 16.06 -4.54
N GLY A 70 4.61 16.88 -5.56
CA GLY A 70 3.47 17.30 -6.34
C GLY A 70 3.78 17.33 -7.82
N THR A 71 2.73 17.26 -8.61
CA THR A 71 2.75 17.35 -10.06
C THR A 71 2.11 18.66 -10.49
N VAL A 72 2.80 19.50 -11.20
CA VAL A 72 2.28 20.76 -11.76
C VAL A 72 1.31 20.43 -12.89
N ILE A 73 0.09 20.99 -12.84
CA ILE A 73 -0.99 20.70 -13.78
C ILE A 73 -1.60 21.95 -14.40
N GLY A 74 -2.33 21.77 -15.49
CA GLY A 74 -3.10 22.83 -16.16
C GLY A 74 -2.21 23.89 -16.79
N ASP A 75 -2.39 25.14 -16.37
CA ASP A 75 -1.67 26.31 -16.83
C ASP A 75 -0.35 26.59 -16.06
N GLY A 76 0.02 25.70 -15.13
CA GLY A 76 1.19 25.86 -14.29
C GLY A 76 0.96 26.56 -12.96
N THR A 77 -0.28 27.00 -12.67
CA THR A 77 -0.63 27.64 -11.38
C THR A 77 -1.15 26.67 -10.34
N ARG A 78 -1.38 25.41 -10.73
CA ARG A 78 -1.96 24.38 -9.87
C ARG A 78 -1.02 23.19 -9.72
N VAL A 79 -1.03 22.62 -8.52
CA VAL A 79 -0.22 21.44 -8.17
C VAL A 79 -1.12 20.36 -7.58
N LEU A 80 -1.08 19.16 -8.17
CA LEU A 80 -1.73 17.97 -7.66
C LEU A 80 -0.78 17.26 -6.71
N THR A 81 -1.24 16.91 -5.50
CA THR A 81 -0.42 16.28 -4.48
C THR A 81 -1.24 15.38 -3.54
N LYS A 82 -0.57 14.72 -2.60
CA LYS A 82 -1.17 13.76 -1.66
C LYS A 82 -1.99 14.44 -0.55
N TRP A 83 -3.30 14.20 -0.50
CA TRP A 83 -4.19 14.81 0.50
C TRP A 83 -3.89 14.39 1.94
N SER A 84 -3.74 13.08 2.20
CA SER A 84 -3.50 12.54 3.54
C SER A 84 -2.22 13.08 4.20
N GLU A 85 -1.22 13.50 3.42
CA GLU A 85 0.00 14.10 3.96
C GLU A 85 -0.21 15.58 4.30
N LEU A 86 -1.03 16.31 3.55
CA LEU A 86 -1.39 17.70 3.84
C LEU A 86 -2.24 17.82 5.09
N MET A 87 -3.13 16.88 5.36
CA MET A 87 -3.98 16.87 6.57
C MET A 87 -3.19 16.81 7.88
N ARG A 88 -1.92 16.45 7.85
CA ARG A 88 -1.04 16.33 9.02
C ARG A 88 -0.49 17.66 9.50
N THR A 89 -0.67 18.72 8.73
CA THR A 89 -0.15 20.04 9.06
C THR A 89 -1.27 21.06 9.22
N ARG A 90 -1.02 22.06 10.06
CA ARG A 90 -1.84 23.27 10.19
C ARG A 90 -1.05 24.51 9.76
N GLY A 91 0.22 24.34 9.37
CA GLY A 91 1.10 25.42 8.95
C GLY A 91 0.87 25.83 7.51
N ALA A 92 1.44 26.99 7.15
CA ALA A 92 1.46 27.45 5.77
C ALA A 92 2.14 26.43 4.86
N LEU A 93 1.59 26.26 3.66
CA LEU A 93 2.15 25.41 2.63
C LEU A 93 3.04 26.20 1.68
N THR A 94 4.13 25.59 1.27
CA THR A 94 5.05 26.13 0.27
C THR A 94 5.33 25.04 -0.76
N VAL A 95 5.29 25.41 -2.02
CA VAL A 95 5.68 24.57 -3.15
C VAL A 95 7.07 25.02 -3.61
N GLU A 96 8.01 24.10 -3.65
CA GLU A 96 9.39 24.34 -4.09
C GLU A 96 9.62 23.66 -5.45
N SER A 97 9.96 24.43 -6.46
CA SER A 97 10.29 23.99 -7.82
C SER A 97 11.72 23.47 -7.94
N SER A 98 12.10 23.05 -9.14
CA SER A 98 13.43 22.50 -9.46
C SER A 98 14.58 23.47 -9.23
N ASP A 99 14.33 24.79 -9.30
CA ASP A 99 15.28 25.85 -9.04
C ASP A 99 15.44 26.25 -7.56
N GLY A 100 14.72 25.53 -6.67
CA GLY A 100 14.76 25.76 -5.22
C GLY A 100 13.94 26.96 -4.75
N ILE A 101 13.16 27.59 -5.63
CA ILE A 101 12.30 28.71 -5.26
C ILE A 101 11.06 28.21 -4.55
N GLY A 102 10.84 28.68 -3.32
CA GLY A 102 9.65 28.38 -2.52
C GLY A 102 8.51 29.36 -2.81
N ILE A 103 7.37 28.85 -3.28
CA ILE A 103 6.17 29.61 -3.63
C ILE A 103 5.08 29.30 -2.60
N PRO A 104 4.48 30.30 -1.93
CA PRO A 104 3.33 30.06 -1.05
C PRO A 104 2.19 29.41 -1.81
N ALA A 105 1.52 28.45 -1.18
CA ALA A 105 0.43 27.73 -1.81
C ALA A 105 -0.74 27.50 -0.84
N GLN A 106 -1.94 27.39 -1.40
CA GLN A 106 -3.17 27.11 -0.63
C GLN A 106 -3.91 25.94 -1.25
N ILE A 107 -4.63 25.18 -0.39
CA ILE A 107 -5.47 24.06 -0.87
C ILE A 107 -6.74 24.65 -1.46
N SER A 108 -6.94 24.53 -2.77
CA SER A 108 -8.14 25.01 -3.47
C SER A 108 -9.22 23.95 -3.59
N GLY A 109 -8.87 22.67 -3.51
CA GLY A 109 -9.83 21.58 -3.60
C GLY A 109 -9.22 20.23 -3.30
N VAL A 110 -10.06 19.23 -3.05
CA VAL A 110 -9.64 17.88 -2.73
C VAL A 110 -10.48 16.82 -3.44
N TYR A 111 -9.88 15.67 -3.66
CA TYR A 111 -10.50 14.43 -4.13
C TYR A 111 -10.29 13.36 -3.05
N PRO A 112 -11.12 13.33 -1.99
CA PRO A 112 -10.88 12.47 -0.82
C PRO A 112 -10.83 10.98 -1.17
N ASP A 113 -11.64 10.56 -2.13
CA ASP A 113 -11.73 9.18 -2.57
C ASP A 113 -10.45 8.69 -3.25
N GLU A 114 -9.70 9.59 -3.88
CA GLU A 114 -8.41 9.30 -4.51
C GLU A 114 -7.22 9.78 -3.67
N ASP A 115 -7.49 10.33 -2.49
CA ASP A 115 -6.48 10.89 -1.60
C ASP A 115 -5.58 11.95 -2.28
N LEU A 116 -6.17 12.80 -3.09
CA LEU A 116 -5.51 13.88 -3.81
C LEU A 116 -6.01 15.25 -3.39
N ALA A 117 -5.14 16.24 -3.46
CA ALA A 117 -5.44 17.64 -3.24
C ALA A 117 -4.86 18.50 -4.36
N VAL A 118 -5.55 19.58 -4.68
CA VAL A 118 -5.08 20.63 -5.59
C VAL A 118 -4.62 21.82 -4.77
N LEU A 119 -3.39 22.24 -4.98
CA LEU A 119 -2.83 23.48 -4.44
C LEU A 119 -2.82 24.54 -5.52
N GLU A 120 -3.08 25.80 -5.14
CA GLU A 120 -2.89 26.99 -5.96
C GLU A 120 -1.68 27.80 -5.50
N THR A 121 -0.87 28.28 -6.45
CA THR A 121 0.40 28.98 -6.24
C THR A 121 0.29 30.50 -6.36
N GLY A 122 -0.91 31.05 -6.21
CA GLY A 122 -1.12 32.52 -6.20
C GLY A 122 -0.68 33.25 -7.47
N GLY A 123 -0.77 32.60 -8.65
CA GLY A 123 -0.43 33.20 -9.93
C GLY A 123 1.02 32.97 -10.40
N SER A 124 1.87 32.33 -9.58
CA SER A 124 3.20 31.89 -10.05
C SER A 124 3.05 30.69 -10.98
N SER A 125 3.48 30.85 -12.24
CA SER A 125 3.40 29.80 -13.24
C SER A 125 4.65 28.93 -13.18
N LEU A 126 4.43 27.63 -12.94
CA LEU A 126 5.42 26.56 -12.99
C LEU A 126 5.29 25.82 -14.34
N THR A 127 6.22 24.92 -14.66
CA THR A 127 6.13 24.11 -15.87
C THR A 127 5.11 22.99 -15.70
N PRO A 128 3.95 23.00 -16.40
CA PRO A 128 2.95 21.96 -16.26
C PRO A 128 3.39 20.64 -16.91
N VAL A 129 2.85 19.53 -16.41
CA VAL A 129 3.06 18.22 -16.98
C VAL A 129 2.35 18.07 -18.32
N THR A 130 2.96 17.33 -19.25
CA THR A 130 2.31 16.85 -20.47
C THR A 130 2.02 15.35 -20.29
N TRP A 131 0.74 14.98 -20.29
CA TRP A 131 0.32 13.60 -20.10
C TRP A 131 0.56 12.75 -21.36
N ALA A 132 0.90 11.48 -21.15
CA ALA A 132 0.97 10.50 -22.24
C ALA A 132 -0.43 9.93 -22.53
N ASP A 133 -0.74 9.75 -23.81
CA ASP A 133 -1.99 9.14 -24.26
C ASP A 133 -2.04 7.62 -24.11
N SER A 134 -0.93 7.00 -23.70
CA SER A 134 -0.78 5.55 -23.64
C SER A 134 -0.53 5.04 -22.21
N THR A 135 -1.19 3.94 -21.85
CA THR A 135 -0.91 3.20 -20.62
C THR A 135 0.36 2.34 -20.79
N PRO A 136 1.27 2.31 -19.80
CA PRO A 136 2.46 1.48 -19.88
C PRO A 136 2.08 -0.02 -19.85
N PRO A 137 2.77 -0.87 -20.66
CA PRO A 137 2.48 -2.32 -20.70
C PRO A 137 2.97 -3.02 -19.42
N LEU A 138 2.50 -4.25 -19.19
CA LEU A 138 3.01 -5.12 -18.15
C LEU A 138 4.54 -5.31 -18.33
N GLY A 139 5.32 -5.20 -17.24
CA GLY A 139 6.78 -5.22 -17.30
C GLY A 139 7.41 -3.91 -17.81
N GLY A 140 6.60 -2.92 -18.24
CA GLY A 140 7.09 -1.61 -18.65
C GLY A 140 7.83 -0.91 -17.53
N PHE A 141 9.00 -0.32 -17.84
CA PHE A 141 9.84 0.37 -16.85
C PHE A 141 9.24 1.73 -16.51
N LEU A 142 9.22 2.04 -15.23
CA LEU A 142 8.67 3.28 -14.68
C LEU A 142 9.69 3.99 -13.79
N ILE A 143 9.73 5.31 -13.86
CA ILE A 143 10.62 6.14 -13.07
C ILE A 143 9.84 7.31 -12.49
N ALA A 144 9.99 7.57 -11.19
CA ALA A 144 9.51 8.78 -10.54
C ALA A 144 10.67 9.77 -10.41
N PRO A 145 10.60 11.00 -10.99
CA PRO A 145 11.64 11.99 -10.89
C PRO A 145 11.64 12.69 -9.53
N GLN A 146 12.80 13.19 -9.15
CA GLN A 146 12.95 14.28 -8.20
C GLN A 146 12.94 15.62 -8.94
N PRO A 147 12.65 16.74 -8.27
CA PRO A 147 12.74 18.07 -8.89
C PRO A 147 14.14 18.43 -9.43
N ASP A 148 15.20 17.85 -8.88
CA ASP A 148 16.58 18.04 -9.33
C ASP A 148 16.99 17.17 -10.53
N GLY A 149 16.05 16.40 -11.10
CA GLY A 149 16.27 15.55 -12.27
C GLY A 149 16.81 14.17 -11.97
N ARG A 150 17.09 13.82 -10.71
CA ARG A 150 17.48 12.47 -10.31
C ARG A 150 16.26 11.56 -10.17
N PRO A 151 16.40 10.24 -10.27
CA PRO A 151 15.32 9.33 -9.93
C PRO A 151 15.05 9.35 -8.42
N ALA A 152 13.77 9.48 -8.03
CA ALA A 152 13.30 9.26 -6.66
C ALA A 152 13.06 7.76 -6.40
N ALA A 153 12.52 7.08 -7.40
CA ALA A 153 12.28 5.64 -7.41
C ALA A 153 12.11 5.16 -8.85
N PHE A 154 12.42 3.91 -9.08
CA PHE A 154 12.16 3.23 -10.35
C PHE A 154 11.69 1.81 -10.10
N GLY A 155 11.09 1.20 -11.11
CA GLY A 155 10.57 -0.16 -11.08
C GLY A 155 9.83 -0.51 -12.36
N VAL A 156 9.01 -1.53 -12.31
CA VAL A 156 8.23 -2.01 -13.46
C VAL A 156 6.74 -2.09 -13.14
N VAL A 157 5.93 -2.08 -14.18
CA VAL A 157 4.49 -2.38 -14.07
C VAL A 157 4.34 -3.86 -13.68
N SER A 158 3.91 -4.13 -12.45
CA SER A 158 3.70 -5.47 -11.92
C SER A 158 2.28 -5.98 -12.16
N VAL A 159 1.28 -5.07 -12.17
CA VAL A 159 -0.11 -5.37 -12.51
C VAL A 159 -0.68 -4.17 -13.25
N LEU A 160 -1.41 -4.43 -14.33
CA LEU A 160 -2.08 -3.41 -15.13
C LEU A 160 -3.15 -2.67 -14.32
N GLU A 161 -3.66 -1.56 -14.89
CA GLU A 161 -4.70 -0.74 -14.28
C GLU A 161 -5.89 -1.58 -13.81
N ARG A 162 -6.29 -1.34 -12.56
CA ARG A 162 -7.47 -1.96 -11.93
C ARG A 162 -8.05 -1.06 -10.86
N ASN A 163 -9.31 -1.33 -10.52
CA ASN A 163 -9.98 -0.72 -9.38
C ASN A 163 -9.57 -1.47 -8.10
N LEU A 164 -9.18 -0.73 -7.07
CA LEU A 164 -8.80 -1.26 -5.75
C LEU A 164 -9.87 -0.99 -4.68
N ARG A 165 -10.99 -0.36 -5.02
CA ARG A 165 -12.08 -0.12 -4.08
C ARG A 165 -12.86 -1.40 -3.86
N ASP A 166 -12.89 -1.89 -2.64
CA ASP A 166 -13.73 -3.04 -2.29
C ASP A 166 -15.21 -2.72 -2.44
N THR A 167 -15.61 -1.47 -2.22
CA THR A 167 -16.99 -0.99 -2.40
C THR A 167 -17.46 -1.01 -3.85
N ASP A 168 -16.52 -0.92 -4.80
CA ASP A 168 -16.82 -0.95 -6.23
C ASP A 168 -16.75 -2.38 -6.80
N GLN A 169 -16.44 -3.37 -5.99
CA GLN A 169 -16.45 -4.78 -6.37
C GLN A 169 -17.83 -5.37 -6.11
N ALA A 170 -18.45 -5.83 -7.17
CA ALA A 170 -19.73 -6.51 -7.07
C ALA A 170 -19.61 -7.80 -6.25
N PHE A 171 -20.52 -7.99 -5.31
CA PHE A 171 -20.57 -9.15 -4.44
C PHE A 171 -21.84 -9.96 -4.69
N LEU A 172 -21.66 -11.19 -5.16
CA LEU A 172 -22.77 -12.13 -5.38
C LEU A 172 -23.24 -12.72 -4.05
N GLY A 173 -22.34 -12.98 -3.13
CA GLY A 173 -22.66 -13.54 -1.80
C GLY A 173 -22.77 -15.04 -1.77
N VAL A 174 -21.99 -15.75 -2.58
CA VAL A 174 -21.92 -17.21 -2.56
C VAL A 174 -20.50 -17.71 -2.23
N ILE A 175 -20.40 -18.79 -1.51
CA ILE A 175 -19.18 -19.57 -1.31
C ILE A 175 -19.33 -20.84 -2.14
N GLY A 176 -18.40 -21.05 -3.09
CA GLY A 176 -18.37 -22.27 -3.91
C GLY A 176 -17.76 -23.44 -3.14
N SER A 177 -18.25 -24.65 -3.39
CA SER A 177 -17.66 -25.88 -2.87
C SER A 177 -16.38 -26.22 -3.63
N PRO A 178 -15.21 -26.31 -2.96
CA PRO A 178 -13.95 -26.61 -3.63
C PRO A 178 -13.88 -28.05 -4.17
N ASP A 179 -14.65 -28.98 -3.57
CA ASP A 179 -14.60 -30.41 -3.88
C ASP A 179 -15.66 -30.85 -4.93
N PHE A 180 -16.22 -29.88 -5.65
CA PHE A 180 -17.23 -30.17 -6.67
C PHE A 180 -16.59 -30.34 -8.05
N ASP A 181 -16.56 -31.56 -8.57
CA ASP A 181 -15.98 -31.92 -9.89
C ASP A 181 -16.97 -31.83 -11.06
N GLY A 182 -18.20 -31.42 -10.81
CA GLY A 182 -19.24 -31.29 -11.85
C GLY A 182 -19.15 -29.96 -12.62
N PRO A 183 -19.89 -29.84 -13.74
CA PRO A 183 -19.93 -28.60 -14.49
C PRO A 183 -20.58 -27.48 -13.68
N GLY A 184 -19.95 -26.31 -13.64
CA GLY A 184 -20.43 -25.13 -12.91
C GLY A 184 -19.80 -24.96 -11.53
N VAL A 185 -20.46 -24.14 -10.71
CA VAL A 185 -20.05 -23.87 -9.32
C VAL A 185 -21.16 -24.28 -8.37
N LYS A 186 -20.92 -25.33 -7.57
CA LYS A 186 -21.85 -25.72 -6.51
C LYS A 186 -21.72 -24.76 -5.34
N ILE A 187 -22.84 -24.20 -4.91
CA ILE A 187 -22.91 -23.31 -3.76
C ILE A 187 -22.80 -24.12 -2.48
N ALA A 188 -21.77 -23.88 -1.68
CA ALA A 188 -21.60 -24.45 -0.34
C ALA A 188 -22.38 -23.63 0.69
N GLU A 189 -22.33 -22.28 0.55
CA GLU A 189 -22.97 -21.36 1.49
C GLU A 189 -23.42 -20.09 0.76
N VAL A 190 -24.51 -19.49 1.22
CA VAL A 190 -25.00 -18.19 0.75
C VAL A 190 -24.89 -17.20 1.91
N ALA A 191 -24.18 -16.11 1.70
CA ALA A 191 -24.04 -15.06 2.69
C ALA A 191 -25.39 -14.40 2.99
N PRO A 192 -25.75 -14.20 4.27
CA PRO A 192 -26.93 -13.46 4.64
C PRO A 192 -26.86 -12.03 4.08
N ASP A 193 -28.00 -11.43 3.82
CA ASP A 193 -28.12 -10.05 3.30
C ASP A 193 -27.41 -9.78 1.96
N SER A 194 -27.11 -10.86 1.20
CA SER A 194 -26.49 -10.79 -0.13
C SER A 194 -27.51 -10.79 -1.26
N GLY A 195 -27.09 -10.38 -2.45
CA GLY A 195 -27.91 -10.49 -3.65
C GLY A 195 -28.34 -11.91 -3.97
N ALA A 196 -27.47 -12.90 -3.74
CA ALA A 196 -27.80 -14.33 -3.88
C ALA A 196 -28.90 -14.78 -2.92
N ALA A 197 -28.85 -14.36 -1.65
CA ALA A 197 -29.88 -14.65 -0.67
C ALA A 197 -31.22 -14.00 -1.05
N ALA A 198 -31.19 -12.72 -1.44
CA ALA A 198 -32.39 -11.99 -1.87
C ALA A 198 -33.05 -12.62 -3.11
N ALA A 199 -32.23 -13.16 -4.03
CA ALA A 199 -32.72 -13.88 -5.23
C ALA A 199 -33.21 -15.30 -4.94
N GLY A 200 -33.05 -15.80 -3.72
CA GLY A 200 -33.52 -17.14 -3.31
C GLY A 200 -32.55 -18.29 -3.64
N LEU A 201 -31.29 -17.99 -3.93
CA LEU A 201 -30.25 -19.02 -4.07
C LEU A 201 -29.98 -19.70 -2.74
N ARG A 202 -29.66 -20.98 -2.78
CA ARG A 202 -29.43 -21.81 -1.59
C ARG A 202 -28.18 -22.67 -1.73
N ALA A 203 -27.63 -23.11 -0.59
CA ALA A 203 -26.61 -24.16 -0.58
C ALA A 203 -27.10 -25.40 -1.34
N GLY A 204 -26.23 -26.02 -2.08
CA GLY A 204 -26.53 -27.16 -2.96
C GLY A 204 -26.92 -26.78 -4.38
N ASN A 205 -27.32 -25.55 -4.67
CA ASN A 205 -27.55 -25.08 -6.03
C ASN A 205 -26.24 -25.04 -6.83
N VAL A 206 -26.30 -25.22 -8.16
CA VAL A 206 -25.13 -25.19 -9.05
C VAL A 206 -25.28 -24.09 -10.08
N ILE A 207 -24.41 -23.09 -10.06
CA ILE A 207 -24.36 -22.02 -11.04
C ILE A 207 -23.70 -22.55 -12.31
N LEU A 208 -24.43 -22.50 -13.44
CA LEU A 208 -23.99 -23.03 -14.72
C LEU A 208 -23.56 -21.92 -15.70
N LYS A 209 -24.27 -20.74 -15.66
CA LYS A 209 -23.95 -19.61 -16.54
C LYS A 209 -24.16 -18.30 -15.81
N VAL A 210 -23.41 -17.27 -16.26
CA VAL A 210 -23.61 -15.86 -15.90
C VAL A 210 -23.89 -15.08 -17.19
N GLY A 211 -25.11 -14.60 -17.34
CA GLY A 211 -25.59 -14.14 -18.64
C GLY A 211 -25.52 -15.26 -19.67
N ASP A 212 -24.84 -14.99 -20.78
CA ASP A 212 -24.64 -15.98 -21.86
C ASP A 212 -23.35 -16.79 -21.69
N ARG A 213 -22.52 -16.48 -20.69
CA ARG A 213 -21.22 -17.16 -20.45
C ARG A 213 -21.40 -18.39 -19.61
N THR A 214 -20.98 -19.55 -20.12
CA THR A 214 -20.93 -20.79 -19.36
C THR A 214 -19.81 -20.72 -18.32
N ILE A 215 -20.06 -21.23 -17.12
CA ILE A 215 -19.12 -21.26 -16.01
C ILE A 215 -18.73 -22.72 -15.74
N SER A 216 -17.45 -23.05 -15.86
CA SER A 216 -16.93 -24.38 -15.58
C SER A 216 -16.40 -24.52 -14.15
N GLY A 217 -16.08 -23.40 -13.48
CA GLY A 217 -15.54 -23.42 -12.12
C GLY A 217 -15.49 -22.07 -11.43
N LEU A 218 -15.00 -22.06 -10.20
CA LEU A 218 -15.00 -20.89 -9.32
C LEU A 218 -14.16 -19.73 -9.87
N LEU A 219 -13.06 -20.02 -10.59
CA LEU A 219 -12.23 -18.99 -11.20
C LEU A 219 -12.98 -18.22 -12.29
N GLU A 220 -13.72 -18.94 -13.14
CA GLU A 220 -14.53 -18.31 -14.20
C GLU A 220 -15.68 -17.51 -13.63
N LEU A 221 -16.33 -17.99 -12.56
CA LEU A 221 -17.35 -17.22 -11.84
C LEU A 221 -16.75 -15.92 -11.29
N LYS A 222 -15.58 -15.97 -10.64
CA LYS A 222 -14.90 -14.76 -10.16
C LYS A 222 -14.57 -13.81 -11.31
N ASN A 223 -14.02 -14.33 -12.40
CA ASN A 223 -13.67 -13.52 -13.57
C ASN A 223 -14.89 -12.86 -14.23
N SER A 224 -16.06 -13.50 -14.17
CA SER A 224 -17.30 -12.92 -14.70
C SER A 224 -17.84 -11.75 -13.88
N LEU A 225 -17.39 -11.60 -12.63
CA LEU A 225 -17.76 -10.50 -11.73
C LEU A 225 -16.74 -9.35 -11.74
N VAL A 226 -15.56 -9.56 -12.34
CA VAL A 226 -14.53 -8.52 -12.45
C VAL A 226 -15.03 -7.36 -13.30
N GLY A 227 -14.96 -6.14 -12.75
CA GLY A 227 -15.42 -4.92 -13.44
C GLY A 227 -16.93 -4.70 -13.45
N VAL A 228 -17.69 -5.57 -12.79
CA VAL A 228 -19.13 -5.36 -12.59
C VAL A 228 -19.34 -4.50 -11.34
N ASN A 229 -20.18 -3.49 -11.42
CA ASN A 229 -20.45 -2.60 -10.29
C ASN A 229 -21.55 -3.17 -9.37
N PRO A 230 -21.51 -2.87 -8.07
CA PRO A 230 -22.63 -3.11 -7.16
C PRO A 230 -23.91 -2.43 -7.67
N GLY A 231 -25.05 -3.03 -7.41
CA GLY A 231 -26.34 -2.59 -7.94
C GLY A 231 -26.67 -3.13 -9.35
N THR A 232 -25.71 -3.74 -10.05
CA THR A 232 -25.96 -4.39 -11.33
C THR A 232 -26.74 -5.68 -11.13
N THR A 233 -27.78 -5.90 -11.94
CA THR A 233 -28.51 -7.17 -11.96
C THR A 233 -27.89 -8.11 -12.98
N LEU A 234 -27.46 -9.30 -12.52
CA LEU A 234 -26.94 -10.37 -13.36
C LEU A 234 -27.96 -11.51 -13.46
N SER A 235 -28.17 -12.02 -14.67
CA SER A 235 -28.93 -13.25 -14.90
C SER A 235 -28.03 -14.46 -14.70
N LEU A 236 -28.39 -15.33 -13.75
CA LEU A 236 -27.70 -16.59 -13.49
C LEU A 236 -28.55 -17.76 -13.92
N TRP A 237 -27.98 -18.70 -14.65
CA TRP A 237 -28.61 -20.01 -14.89
C TRP A 237 -28.10 -20.99 -13.85
N VAL A 238 -29.01 -21.50 -13.06
CA VAL A 238 -28.70 -22.28 -11.87
C VAL A 238 -29.49 -23.58 -11.88
N ARG A 239 -28.83 -24.69 -11.63
CA ARG A 239 -29.50 -25.97 -11.37
C ARG A 239 -29.91 -26.03 -9.91
N ALA A 240 -31.21 -25.96 -9.67
CA ALA A 240 -31.83 -26.08 -8.37
C ALA A 240 -32.85 -27.23 -8.43
N ASP A 241 -32.76 -28.16 -7.46
CA ASP A 241 -33.64 -29.33 -7.37
C ASP A 241 -33.71 -30.14 -8.67
N GLY A 242 -32.54 -30.31 -9.34
CA GLY A 242 -32.43 -31.08 -10.58
C GLY A 242 -32.90 -30.34 -11.85
N THR A 243 -33.49 -29.15 -11.75
CA THR A 243 -33.97 -28.34 -12.86
C THR A 243 -33.15 -27.07 -13.04
N GLU A 244 -32.95 -26.65 -14.29
CA GLU A 244 -32.28 -25.38 -14.59
C GLU A 244 -33.30 -24.24 -14.55
N LYS A 245 -32.99 -23.24 -13.75
CA LYS A 245 -33.81 -22.04 -13.57
C LYS A 245 -32.96 -20.79 -13.74
N LYS A 246 -33.57 -19.75 -14.24
CA LYS A 246 -32.95 -18.42 -14.32
C LYS A 246 -33.25 -17.64 -13.05
N PHE A 247 -32.20 -17.05 -12.47
CA PHE A 247 -32.28 -16.16 -11.33
C PHE A 247 -31.68 -14.81 -11.74
N ASP A 248 -32.42 -13.74 -11.53
CA ASP A 248 -31.90 -12.39 -11.70
C ASP A 248 -31.42 -11.88 -10.33
N VAL A 249 -30.12 -11.71 -10.20
CA VAL A 249 -29.46 -11.42 -8.92
C VAL A 249 -28.90 -10.00 -8.98
N MET A 250 -29.38 -9.12 -8.12
CA MET A 250 -28.81 -7.79 -7.93
C MET A 250 -27.56 -7.93 -7.03
N LEU A 251 -26.41 -7.57 -7.58
CA LEU A 251 -25.14 -7.65 -6.85
C LEU A 251 -25.07 -6.57 -5.78
N GLY A 252 -24.67 -6.97 -4.58
CA GLY A 252 -24.44 -6.06 -3.46
C GLY A 252 -23.01 -5.53 -3.42
N ASN A 253 -22.74 -4.71 -2.41
CA ASN A 253 -21.38 -4.35 -2.02
C ASN A 253 -20.72 -5.53 -1.32
N ARG A 254 -19.43 -5.70 -1.53
CA ARG A 254 -18.67 -6.69 -0.77
C ARG A 254 -18.65 -6.26 0.71
N PRO A 255 -19.06 -7.13 1.64
CA PRO A 255 -18.97 -6.81 3.06
C PRO A 255 -17.51 -6.61 3.46
N ASP A 256 -17.26 -5.68 4.37
CA ASP A 256 -15.95 -5.50 4.98
C ASP A 256 -15.56 -6.79 5.68
N LEU A 257 -14.68 -7.56 5.08
CA LEU A 257 -14.08 -8.70 5.75
C LEU A 257 -13.23 -8.17 6.90
N PRO A 258 -13.38 -8.70 8.13
CA PRO A 258 -12.48 -8.33 9.20
C PRO A 258 -11.06 -8.57 8.70
N SER A 259 -10.28 -7.48 8.63
CA SER A 259 -8.90 -7.57 8.19
C SER A 259 -8.16 -8.47 9.17
N PHE A 260 -7.83 -9.68 8.76
CA PHE A 260 -6.94 -10.60 9.49
C PHE A 260 -5.49 -10.10 9.49
N SER A 261 -5.29 -8.80 9.49
CA SER A 261 -3.98 -8.20 9.66
C SER A 261 -3.59 -8.28 11.13
N GLY A 262 -3.18 -9.46 11.57
CA GLY A 262 -2.50 -9.61 12.84
C GLY A 262 -1.29 -8.68 12.90
N ASP A 263 -0.88 -8.25 14.10
CA ASP A 263 0.28 -7.36 14.29
C ASP A 263 1.52 -7.82 13.55
N ARG A 264 1.69 -9.14 13.40
CA ARG A 264 2.78 -9.76 12.64
C ARG A 264 2.77 -9.41 11.15
N LEU A 265 1.59 -9.44 10.50
CA LEU A 265 1.46 -9.07 9.09
C LEU A 265 1.75 -7.57 8.89
N ARG A 266 1.21 -6.70 9.76
CA ARG A 266 1.51 -5.26 9.79
C ARG A 266 3.00 -4.98 9.99
N GLN A 267 3.67 -5.77 10.83
CA GLN A 267 5.10 -5.66 11.03
C GLN A 267 5.89 -6.09 9.78
N MET A 268 5.48 -7.18 9.13
CA MET A 268 6.08 -7.64 7.86
C MET A 268 5.91 -6.60 6.72
N GLU A 269 4.75 -5.94 6.63
CA GLU A 269 4.52 -4.87 5.66
C GLU A 269 5.51 -3.71 5.81
N ARG A 270 5.89 -3.39 7.06
CA ARG A 270 6.82 -2.30 7.40
C ARG A 270 8.30 -2.66 7.25
N MET A 271 8.66 -3.93 7.13
CA MET A 271 10.06 -4.37 7.01
C MET A 271 10.80 -3.80 5.80
N GLY A 272 10.10 -3.27 4.81
CA GLY A 272 10.68 -2.62 3.62
C GLY A 272 10.86 -1.11 3.74
N GLY A 273 10.66 -0.52 4.91
CA GLY A 273 10.70 0.94 5.13
C GLY A 273 9.32 1.57 5.33
N ALA A 274 9.27 2.90 5.33
CA ALA A 274 8.04 3.65 5.55
C ALA A 274 7.01 3.41 4.43
N ILE A 275 5.74 3.28 4.82
CA ILE A 275 4.59 3.08 3.91
C ILE A 275 3.64 4.27 3.99
N SER A 276 2.84 4.48 2.93
CA SER A 276 1.84 5.55 2.87
C SER A 276 0.69 5.28 3.85
N ARG A 277 0.07 6.34 4.34
CA ARG A 277 -1.08 6.24 5.26
C ARG A 277 -2.32 5.74 4.55
N VAL A 278 -2.69 6.40 3.46
CA VAL A 278 -3.72 5.93 2.53
C VAL A 278 -3.01 5.20 1.42
N ARG A 279 -3.28 3.91 1.26
CA ARG A 279 -2.52 3.01 0.39
C ARG A 279 -3.35 1.97 -0.35
N ASP A 280 -4.66 2.11 -0.31
CA ASP A 280 -5.66 1.24 -0.96
C ASP A 280 -6.89 2.04 -1.36
N SER A 281 -7.91 1.36 -1.85
CA SER A 281 -9.23 1.93 -2.20
C SER A 281 -9.16 3.02 -3.28
N PHE A 282 -8.21 2.94 -4.20
CA PHE A 282 -8.15 3.82 -5.37
C PHE A 282 -9.02 3.26 -6.51
N SER A 283 -9.78 4.14 -7.17
CA SER A 283 -10.67 3.72 -8.27
C SER A 283 -9.92 3.24 -9.51
N SER A 284 -8.68 3.72 -9.69
CA SER A 284 -7.83 3.37 -10.83
C SER A 284 -6.38 3.40 -10.40
N ALA A 285 -5.72 2.24 -10.43
CA ALA A 285 -4.34 2.10 -10.02
C ALA A 285 -3.59 1.04 -10.85
N ILE A 286 -2.40 1.42 -11.31
CA ILE A 286 -1.37 0.50 -11.80
C ILE A 286 -0.52 0.09 -10.60
N GLN A 287 -0.27 -1.21 -10.43
CA GLN A 287 0.66 -1.68 -9.41
C GLN A 287 2.06 -1.77 -9.97
N THR A 288 3.03 -1.30 -9.20
CA THR A 288 4.47 -1.32 -9.52
C THR A 288 5.28 -1.76 -8.30
N ASP A 289 6.50 -2.21 -8.52
CA ASP A 289 7.47 -2.55 -7.48
C ASP A 289 8.41 -1.37 -7.13
N MET A 290 8.17 -0.17 -7.69
CA MET A 290 8.86 1.05 -7.27
C MET A 290 8.79 1.24 -5.74
N ARG A 291 9.82 1.85 -5.16
CA ARG A 291 9.92 2.08 -3.71
C ARG A 291 10.13 3.56 -3.36
N PRO A 292 9.21 4.46 -3.75
CA PRO A 292 9.31 5.85 -3.32
C PRO A 292 9.11 5.95 -1.81
N ASN A 293 9.76 6.91 -1.17
CA ASN A 293 9.42 7.25 0.22
C ASN A 293 8.06 7.93 0.28
N PRO A 294 7.31 7.85 1.39
CA PRO A 294 6.00 8.49 1.51
C PRO A 294 6.00 10.01 1.24
N ASP A 295 7.09 10.70 1.55
CA ASP A 295 7.28 12.12 1.28
C ASP A 295 7.72 12.44 -0.17
N GLN A 296 7.82 11.41 -1.03
CA GLN A 296 8.06 11.50 -2.47
C GLN A 296 6.82 11.10 -3.30
N ILE A 297 5.69 10.81 -2.65
CA ILE A 297 4.43 10.47 -3.30
C ILE A 297 3.73 11.73 -3.78
N GLY A 298 2.97 11.64 -4.90
CA GLY A 298 2.26 12.75 -5.54
C GLY A 298 2.97 13.35 -6.74
N GLY A 299 4.22 12.95 -6.98
CA GLY A 299 4.97 13.34 -8.17
C GLY A 299 4.61 12.55 -9.42
N PRO A 300 4.99 13.04 -10.63
CA PRO A 300 4.75 12.34 -11.89
C PRO A 300 5.56 11.06 -11.98
N VAL A 301 5.12 10.16 -12.88
CA VAL A 301 5.82 8.91 -13.24
C VAL A 301 6.00 8.89 -14.73
N VAL A 302 7.22 8.59 -15.19
CA VAL A 302 7.55 8.51 -16.61
C VAL A 302 7.95 7.09 -17.04
N ASP A 303 7.81 6.85 -18.33
CA ASP A 303 8.43 5.69 -18.99
C ASP A 303 9.87 6.01 -19.44
N LEU A 304 10.58 5.02 -20.01
CA LEU A 304 11.94 5.22 -20.53
C LEU A 304 12.06 6.25 -21.66
N LYS A 305 10.94 6.64 -22.28
CA LYS A 305 10.91 7.69 -23.30
C LYS A 305 10.67 9.08 -22.70
N GLY A 306 10.59 9.19 -21.37
CA GLY A 306 10.30 10.43 -20.66
C GLY A 306 8.84 10.89 -20.73
N ARG A 307 7.92 10.07 -21.20
CA ARG A 307 6.50 10.39 -21.28
C ARG A 307 5.85 10.19 -19.92
N VAL A 308 5.09 11.17 -19.44
CA VAL A 308 4.41 11.08 -18.14
C VAL A 308 3.17 10.20 -18.26
N VAL A 309 3.25 9.00 -17.70
CA VAL A 309 2.22 7.96 -17.77
C VAL A 309 1.28 7.95 -16.56
N GLY A 310 1.55 8.77 -15.55
CA GLY A 310 0.71 8.86 -14.35
C GLY A 310 1.39 9.62 -13.20
N ILE A 311 0.81 9.47 -12.00
CA ILE A 311 1.32 10.04 -10.75
C ILE A 311 1.45 8.95 -9.68
N THR A 312 2.45 9.08 -8.81
CA THR A 312 2.60 8.19 -7.65
C THR A 312 1.49 8.42 -6.63
N MET A 313 0.75 7.36 -6.25
CA MET A 313 -0.35 7.44 -5.31
C MET A 313 0.02 6.98 -3.90
N ALA A 314 0.67 5.85 -3.80
CA ALA A 314 1.00 5.27 -2.51
C ALA A 314 2.11 4.23 -2.60
N ARG A 315 2.88 4.10 -1.53
CA ARG A 315 3.64 2.90 -1.22
C ARG A 315 2.82 2.05 -0.26
N ALA A 316 2.31 0.92 -0.75
CA ALA A 316 1.41 0.07 0.00
C ALA A 316 2.15 -0.84 0.98
N ASP A 317 3.26 -1.44 0.54
CA ASP A 317 4.10 -2.32 1.36
C ASP A 317 5.53 -2.40 0.81
N ARG A 318 6.25 -3.45 1.20
CA ARG A 318 7.63 -3.69 0.77
C ARG A 318 7.80 -3.85 -0.73
N THR A 319 6.82 -4.40 -1.42
CA THR A 319 6.89 -4.81 -2.83
C THR A 319 5.87 -4.11 -3.73
N ARG A 320 4.89 -3.40 -3.16
CA ARG A 320 3.79 -2.79 -3.92
C ARG A 320 3.74 -1.29 -3.72
N SER A 321 3.71 -0.58 -4.81
CA SER A 321 3.33 0.83 -4.88
C SER A 321 2.29 1.02 -5.97
N PHE A 322 1.54 2.10 -5.89
CA PHE A 322 0.46 2.40 -6.81
C PHE A 322 0.69 3.70 -7.54
N VAL A 323 0.34 3.69 -8.82
CA VAL A 323 0.40 4.82 -9.75
C VAL A 323 -1.00 5.01 -10.35
N MET A 324 -1.54 6.22 -10.28
CA MET A 324 -2.75 6.58 -11.02
C MET A 324 -2.37 6.87 -12.47
N PRO A 325 -2.95 6.19 -13.46
CA PRO A 325 -2.66 6.45 -14.88
C PRO A 325 -3.03 7.87 -15.28
N SER A 326 -2.29 8.45 -16.26
CA SER A 326 -2.55 9.78 -16.83
C SER A 326 -4.01 9.98 -17.23
N ALA A 327 -4.60 9.02 -17.95
CA ALA A 327 -6.00 9.07 -18.36
C ALA A 327 -6.99 9.14 -17.17
N ALA A 328 -6.67 8.47 -16.05
CA ALA A 328 -7.48 8.55 -14.84
C ALA A 328 -7.33 9.91 -14.14
N VAL A 329 -6.11 10.45 -14.10
CA VAL A 329 -5.85 11.82 -13.59
C VAL A 329 -6.64 12.85 -14.40
N GLU A 330 -6.59 12.78 -15.73
CA GLU A 330 -7.33 13.70 -16.59
C GLU A 330 -8.86 13.60 -16.42
N ARG A 331 -9.38 12.39 -16.27
CA ARG A 331 -10.82 12.19 -15.95
C ARG A 331 -11.16 12.81 -14.59
N LEU A 332 -10.32 12.59 -13.58
CA LEU A 332 -10.53 13.14 -12.24
C LEU A 332 -10.56 14.66 -12.25
N LEU A 333 -9.63 15.29 -12.94
CA LEU A 333 -9.52 16.76 -13.02
C LEU A 333 -10.69 17.42 -13.76
N LYS A 334 -11.49 16.67 -14.52
CA LYS A 334 -12.74 17.16 -15.14
C LYS A 334 -13.91 17.16 -14.15
N THR A 335 -13.79 16.45 -13.01
CA THR A 335 -14.79 16.49 -11.94
C THR A 335 -14.51 17.64 -10.98
N PRO A 336 -15.53 18.28 -10.41
CA PRO A 336 -15.30 19.35 -9.44
C PRO A 336 -14.65 18.79 -8.17
N ALA A 337 -13.57 19.46 -7.73
CA ALA A 337 -12.95 19.16 -6.46
C ALA A 337 -13.86 19.55 -5.28
N GLN A 338 -13.82 18.81 -4.20
CA GLN A 338 -14.58 19.09 -2.99
C GLN A 338 -13.90 20.16 -2.14
N ASP A 339 -14.68 20.88 -1.36
CA ASP A 339 -14.17 21.82 -0.35
C ASP A 339 -13.32 21.05 0.69
N PRO A 340 -12.06 21.45 0.93
CA PRO A 340 -11.20 20.84 1.92
C PRO A 340 -11.79 20.76 3.33
N ALA A 341 -12.61 21.74 3.71
CA ALA A 341 -13.26 21.78 5.03
C ALA A 341 -14.31 20.65 5.17
N LEU A 342 -15.13 20.44 4.13
CA LEU A 342 -16.12 19.36 4.10
C LEU A 342 -15.47 17.98 4.06
N ALA A 343 -14.38 17.85 3.30
CA ALA A 343 -13.63 16.59 3.23
C ALA A 343 -13.03 16.16 4.58
N LYS A 344 -12.52 17.10 5.37
CA LYS A 344 -12.01 16.81 6.72
C LYS A 344 -13.09 16.28 7.65
N VAL A 345 -14.30 16.86 7.60
CA VAL A 345 -15.44 16.42 8.40
C VAL A 345 -15.83 14.99 8.04
N ARG A 346 -15.99 14.67 6.76
CA ARG A 346 -16.33 13.32 6.31
C ARG A 346 -15.33 12.25 6.74
N GLN A 347 -14.04 12.56 6.69
CA GLN A 347 -13.01 11.61 7.15
C GLN A 347 -13.01 11.41 8.67
N ALA A 348 -13.36 12.43 9.43
CA ALA A 348 -13.52 12.33 10.89
C ALA A 348 -14.72 11.46 11.28
N GLU A 349 -15.81 11.54 10.52
CA GLU A 349 -17.01 10.71 10.71
C GLU A 349 -16.80 9.24 10.31
N GLN A 350 -15.99 9.00 9.29
CA GLN A 350 -15.65 7.65 8.81
C GLN A 350 -14.50 6.99 9.58
N ALA A 351 -13.76 7.75 10.39
CA ALA A 351 -12.74 7.16 11.24
C ALA A 351 -13.41 6.14 12.18
N PRO A 352 -13.05 4.85 12.12
CA PRO A 352 -13.59 3.86 13.04
C PRO A 352 -13.31 4.38 14.44
N ALA A 353 -14.34 4.43 15.30
CA ALA A 353 -14.21 4.81 16.70
C ALA A 353 -13.04 3.99 17.24
N LEU A 354 -11.97 4.68 17.69
CA LEU A 354 -10.83 4.00 18.29
C LEU A 354 -11.41 3.07 19.33
N PRO A 355 -11.16 1.76 19.29
CA PRO A 355 -11.64 0.86 20.30
C PRO A 355 -11.14 1.45 21.62
N VAL A 356 -12.08 1.87 22.47
CA VAL A 356 -11.77 2.30 23.83
C VAL A 356 -11.01 1.12 24.41
N ARG A 357 -9.71 1.29 24.53
CA ARG A 357 -8.83 0.29 25.12
C ARG A 357 -9.29 0.15 26.57
N ARG A 358 -10.35 -0.67 26.77
CA ARG A 358 -10.62 -1.18 28.10
C ARG A 358 -9.30 -1.78 28.53
N MET A 359 -8.67 -1.19 29.50
CA MET A 359 -7.58 -1.81 30.21
C MET A 359 -8.13 -3.14 30.71
N VAL A 360 -7.93 -4.19 29.90
CA VAL A 360 -8.13 -5.55 30.36
C VAL A 360 -7.08 -5.70 31.43
N ALA A 361 -7.54 -5.80 32.66
CA ALA A 361 -6.67 -6.14 33.77
C ALA A 361 -5.83 -7.36 33.32
N PRO A 362 -4.52 -7.40 33.62
CA PRO A 362 -3.68 -8.48 33.17
C PRO A 362 -4.36 -9.81 33.54
N GLN A 363 -4.85 -10.52 32.52
CA GLN A 363 -5.43 -11.85 32.73
C GLN A 363 -4.33 -12.70 33.34
N LYS A 364 -4.54 -13.14 34.58
CA LYS A 364 -3.70 -14.17 35.21
C LYS A 364 -3.64 -15.34 34.24
N MET A 365 -2.45 -15.63 33.76
CA MET A 365 -2.24 -16.81 32.90
C MET A 365 -2.86 -18.05 33.54
N PRO A 366 -3.55 -18.89 32.76
CA PRO A 366 -4.14 -20.11 33.30
C PRO A 366 -3.10 -20.94 34.06
N PRO A 367 -3.46 -21.56 35.17
CA PRO A 367 -2.54 -22.41 35.91
C PRO A 367 -2.00 -23.52 34.96
N GLY A 368 -0.68 -23.64 34.80
CA GLY A 368 -0.02 -24.59 33.91
C GLY A 368 0.54 -24.01 32.59
N SER A 369 0.19 -22.80 32.18
CA SER A 369 0.80 -22.18 30.99
C SER A 369 2.30 -21.85 31.20
N GLN A 370 2.69 -21.45 32.39
CA GLN A 370 4.09 -21.24 32.75
C GLN A 370 4.89 -22.53 32.74
N GLN A 371 4.31 -23.66 33.20
CA GLN A 371 4.98 -24.96 33.14
C GLN A 371 5.15 -25.45 31.71
N ARG A 372 4.15 -25.25 30.84
CA ARG A 372 4.25 -25.58 29.41
C ARG A 372 5.33 -24.75 28.72
N MET A 373 5.37 -23.46 28.98
CA MET A 373 6.39 -22.57 28.42
C MET A 373 7.81 -22.97 28.88
N ARG A 374 8.01 -23.28 30.16
CA ARG A 374 9.29 -23.77 30.67
C ARG A 374 9.69 -25.10 30.03
N ARG A 375 8.74 -26.03 29.78
CA ARG A 375 9.02 -27.29 29.11
C ARG A 375 9.45 -27.07 27.65
N HIS A 376 8.80 -26.17 26.91
CA HIS A 376 9.20 -25.86 25.54
C HIS A 376 10.55 -25.13 25.47
N LEU A 377 10.85 -24.26 26.43
CA LEU A 377 12.16 -23.62 26.51
C LEU A 377 13.25 -24.66 26.77
N SER A 378 13.05 -25.59 27.70
CA SER A 378 14.05 -26.65 27.97
C SER A 378 14.21 -27.65 26.83
N GLU A 379 13.14 -27.92 26.04
CA GLU A 379 13.24 -28.71 24.81
C GLU A 379 14.05 -27.97 23.73
N MET A 380 13.83 -26.67 23.56
CA MET A 380 14.62 -25.88 22.62
C MET A 380 16.09 -25.79 23.03
N GLU A 381 16.37 -25.63 24.31
CA GLU A 381 17.76 -25.64 24.82
C GLU A 381 18.47 -26.97 24.52
N ARG A 382 17.80 -28.10 24.75
CA ARG A 382 18.34 -29.43 24.40
C ARG A 382 18.61 -29.60 22.91
N LEU A 383 17.67 -29.14 22.07
CA LEU A 383 17.85 -29.19 20.62
C LEU A 383 19.02 -28.32 20.13
N MET A 384 19.21 -27.15 20.73
CA MET A 384 20.35 -26.29 20.43
C MET A 384 21.65 -26.90 20.88
N GLU A 385 21.68 -27.56 22.04
CA GLU A 385 22.87 -28.23 22.55
C GLU A 385 23.23 -29.43 21.66
N PHE A 386 22.26 -30.24 21.27
CA PHE A 386 22.45 -31.34 20.32
C PHE A 386 22.98 -30.86 18.95
N MET A 387 22.44 -29.79 18.39
CA MET A 387 22.96 -29.21 17.15
C MET A 387 24.37 -28.66 17.29
N ARG A 388 24.71 -28.11 18.45
CA ARG A 388 26.07 -27.63 18.72
C ARG A 388 27.09 -28.79 18.85
N GLU A 389 26.67 -29.90 19.45
CA GLU A 389 27.51 -31.11 19.52
C GLU A 389 27.73 -31.75 18.17
N GLU A 390 26.68 -31.82 17.31
CA GLU A 390 26.82 -32.30 15.93
C GLU A 390 27.72 -31.39 15.08
N MET A 391 27.60 -30.08 15.20
CA MET A 391 28.48 -29.15 14.50
C MET A 391 29.94 -29.30 14.94
N ASN A 392 30.21 -29.40 16.25
CA ASN A 392 31.52 -29.61 16.76
C ASN A 392 32.09 -30.99 16.34
N GLY A 393 31.25 -32.01 16.20
CA GLY A 393 31.64 -33.32 15.67
C GLY A 393 32.05 -33.30 14.20
N LEU A 394 31.45 -32.41 13.41
CA LEU A 394 31.81 -32.21 12.00
C LEU A 394 33.08 -31.40 11.78
N GLU A 395 33.43 -30.51 12.70
CA GLU A 395 34.69 -29.74 12.67
C GLU A 395 35.90 -30.51 13.15
N GLY A 396 35.72 -31.55 14.00
CA GLY A 396 36.80 -32.40 14.53
C GLY A 396 37.23 -33.55 13.62
N GLY A 397 36.62 -33.72 12.45
CA GLY A 397 36.85 -34.80 11.48
C GLY A 397 37.67 -34.42 10.23
N ARG A 398 38.51 -33.36 10.32
CA ARG A 398 39.53 -33.02 9.29
C ARG A 398 40.93 -33.08 9.82
#